data_e79885c6aff27cdedc7397382912fe94
#
_entry.id   e79885c6aff27cdedc7397382912fe94
#
_cell.length_a   1.000
_cell.length_b   1.000
_cell.length_c   1.000
_cell.angle_alpha   90.00
_cell.angle_beta   90.00
_cell.angle_gamma   90.00
#
_symmetry.space_group_name_H-M   'P 1'
#
loop_
_entity.id
_entity.type
_entity.pdbx_description
1 polymer ?
#
loop_
_entity_poly.entity_id
_entity_poly.type
_entity_poly.pdbx_seq_one_letter_code
_entity_poly.pdbx_strand_id
1 'polypeptide(L)'
;MLDHTDPVASIIPAMSLDSPSDNAMAAMSRLALGPVNTDYYLKVFERFDDTGRTTTTWNWAACLCTLNWMLFRQLWGAALVYVAAAEGLALIVFGVGRSFLHWPVGIELGVLGAFAVLAFAVPGLYGNAILYADIRKRIARALAASRTVPEACALLEKQASSR
;
A
#
# COMPACT_ATOMS: atom_id res chain seq x y z
N MET A 1 -15.19 6.80 -41.43
CA MET A 1 -16.12 6.27 -40.45
C MET A 1 -15.28 5.41 -39.51
N LEU A 2 -14.68 6.03 -38.50
CA LEU A 2 -13.73 5.40 -37.57
C LEU A 2 -14.53 4.90 -36.36
N ASP A 3 -14.57 3.58 -36.22
CA ASP A 3 -15.20 2.86 -35.13
C ASP A 3 -14.40 3.13 -33.86
N HIS A 4 -14.89 4.02 -32.99
CA HIS A 4 -14.40 4.26 -31.67
C HIS A 4 -14.96 3.16 -30.76
N THR A 5 -14.36 1.98 -30.80
CA THR A 5 -14.55 0.98 -29.74
C THR A 5 -13.82 1.48 -28.51
N ASP A 6 -14.59 2.01 -27.55
CA ASP A 6 -14.08 2.42 -26.24
C ASP A 6 -13.36 1.23 -25.58
N PRO A 7 -12.06 1.35 -25.24
CA PRO A 7 -11.30 0.26 -24.62
C PRO A 7 -11.83 -0.12 -23.22
N VAL A 8 -12.66 0.72 -22.61
CA VAL A 8 -13.28 0.47 -21.30
C VAL A 8 -14.38 -0.58 -21.35
N ALA A 9 -15.10 -0.71 -22.49
CA ALA A 9 -16.18 -1.69 -22.66
C ALA A 9 -15.70 -3.14 -22.73
N SER A 10 -14.42 -3.37 -23.07
CA SER A 10 -13.85 -4.73 -23.19
C SER A 10 -13.29 -5.29 -21.86
N ILE A 11 -13.19 -4.46 -20.81
CA ILE A 11 -12.59 -4.86 -19.51
C ILE A 11 -13.68 -5.24 -18.49
N ILE A 12 -14.95 -4.91 -18.77
CA ILE A 12 -16.06 -5.28 -17.89
C ILE A 12 -16.70 -6.55 -18.46
N PRO A 13 -16.36 -7.77 -17.97
CA PRO A 13 -17.11 -8.96 -18.32
C PRO A 13 -18.56 -8.76 -17.86
N ALA A 14 -19.52 -9.24 -18.68
CA ALA A 14 -20.94 -9.20 -18.36
C ALA A 14 -21.15 -9.74 -16.94
N MET A 15 -21.46 -8.85 -15.99
CA MET A 15 -21.60 -9.18 -14.58
C MET A 15 -22.76 -10.15 -14.41
N SER A 16 -22.46 -11.37 -13.99
CA SER A 16 -23.47 -12.27 -13.44
C SER A 16 -23.98 -11.72 -12.11
N LEU A 17 -25.29 -11.71 -11.92
CA LEU A 17 -25.97 -11.12 -10.77
C LEU A 17 -25.70 -11.83 -9.42
N ASP A 18 -24.95 -12.95 -9.41
CA ASP A 18 -24.75 -13.76 -8.20
C ASP A 18 -23.55 -13.37 -7.32
N SER A 19 -22.61 -12.52 -7.77
CA SER A 19 -21.57 -11.93 -6.94
C SER A 19 -21.02 -10.64 -7.56
N PRO A 20 -21.86 -9.59 -7.71
CA PRO A 20 -21.41 -8.37 -8.40
C PRO A 20 -20.38 -7.57 -7.60
N SER A 21 -20.31 -7.74 -6.28
CA SER A 21 -19.43 -6.95 -5.41
C SER A 21 -17.96 -7.34 -5.52
N ASP A 22 -17.64 -8.63 -5.59
CA ASP A 22 -16.24 -9.10 -5.51
C ASP A 22 -15.50 -8.84 -6.83
N ASN A 23 -16.14 -9.13 -7.97
CA ASN A 23 -15.58 -8.85 -9.29
C ASN A 23 -15.40 -7.34 -9.54
N ALA A 24 -16.38 -6.52 -9.14
CA ALA A 24 -16.29 -5.07 -9.24
C ALA A 24 -15.19 -4.50 -8.34
N MET A 25 -15.05 -5.03 -7.12
CA MET A 25 -14.02 -4.62 -6.18
C MET A 25 -12.61 -5.01 -6.68
N ALA A 26 -12.45 -6.22 -7.24
CA ALA A 26 -11.20 -6.65 -7.85
C ALA A 26 -10.81 -5.77 -9.04
N ALA A 27 -11.78 -5.42 -9.92
CA ALA A 27 -11.56 -4.52 -11.05
C ALA A 27 -11.14 -3.11 -10.58
N MET A 28 -11.84 -2.52 -9.60
CA MET A 28 -11.47 -1.23 -9.02
C MET A 28 -10.10 -1.27 -8.34
N SER A 29 -9.78 -2.37 -7.64
CA SER A 29 -8.46 -2.56 -7.02
C SER A 29 -7.36 -2.62 -8.08
N ARG A 30 -7.59 -3.29 -9.21
CA ARG A 30 -6.66 -3.34 -10.35
C ARG A 30 -6.39 -1.94 -10.91
N LEU A 31 -7.44 -1.15 -11.14
CA LEU A 31 -7.31 0.24 -11.62
C LEU A 31 -6.55 1.12 -10.61
N ALA A 32 -6.88 1.01 -9.33
CA ALA A 32 -6.24 1.80 -8.27
C ALA A 32 -4.76 1.43 -8.03
N LEU A 33 -4.36 0.17 -8.26
CA LEU A 33 -2.97 -0.30 -8.13
C LEU A 33 -2.07 0.18 -9.28
N GLY A 34 -2.64 0.36 -10.48
CA GLY A 34 -1.86 0.60 -11.70
C GLY A 34 -1.15 -0.66 -12.21
N PRO A 35 -0.28 -0.57 -13.25
CA PRO A 35 0.20 -1.73 -13.99
C PRO A 35 1.32 -2.52 -13.29
N VAL A 36 1.97 -1.97 -12.25
CA VAL A 36 3.18 -2.57 -11.68
C VAL A 36 2.86 -3.61 -10.60
N ASN A 37 3.21 -4.88 -10.85
CA ASN A 37 3.01 -6.02 -9.94
C ASN A 37 1.56 -6.22 -9.47
N THR A 38 0.59 -5.82 -10.27
CA THR A 38 -0.83 -5.81 -9.92
C THR A 38 -1.32 -7.18 -9.52
N ASP A 39 -0.98 -8.24 -10.28
CA ASP A 39 -1.43 -9.60 -10.01
C ASP A 39 -0.91 -10.17 -8.67
N TYR A 40 0.30 -9.78 -8.26
CA TYR A 40 0.82 -10.13 -6.94
C TYR A 40 -0.04 -9.52 -5.83
N TYR A 41 -0.32 -8.20 -5.93
CA TYR A 41 -1.10 -7.52 -4.91
C TYR A 41 -2.55 -7.97 -4.87
N LEU A 42 -3.18 -8.26 -6.02
CA LEU A 42 -4.55 -8.78 -6.07
C LEU A 42 -4.67 -10.11 -5.34
N LYS A 43 -3.73 -11.05 -5.54
CA LYS A 43 -3.70 -12.31 -4.79
C LYS A 43 -3.56 -12.12 -3.28
N VAL A 44 -2.78 -11.12 -2.85
CA VAL A 44 -2.63 -10.79 -1.43
C VAL A 44 -3.92 -10.17 -0.89
N PHE A 45 -4.56 -9.30 -1.66
CA PHE A 45 -5.81 -8.63 -1.27
C PHE A 45 -6.97 -9.62 -1.19
N GLU A 46 -7.10 -10.54 -2.15
CA GLU A 46 -8.07 -11.63 -2.12
C GLU A 46 -7.93 -12.45 -0.82
N ARG A 47 -6.71 -12.81 -0.44
CA ARG A 47 -6.47 -13.49 0.84
C ARG A 47 -6.91 -12.66 2.06
N PHE A 48 -6.73 -11.34 2.03
CA PHE A 48 -7.19 -10.47 3.12
C PHE A 48 -8.71 -10.38 3.16
N ASP A 49 -9.36 -10.34 2.00
CA ASP A 49 -10.81 -10.34 1.88
C ASP A 49 -11.41 -11.67 2.36
N ASP A 50 -10.87 -12.81 1.93
CA ASP A 50 -11.31 -14.15 2.33
C ASP A 50 -11.18 -14.41 3.84
N THR A 51 -10.10 -13.93 4.44
CA THR A 51 -9.85 -14.11 5.88
C THR A 51 -10.53 -13.06 6.76
N GLY A 52 -11.04 -11.99 6.18
CA GLY A 52 -11.57 -10.82 6.90
C GLY A 52 -10.53 -10.09 7.77
N ARG A 53 -9.25 -10.38 7.58
CA ARG A 53 -8.13 -9.82 8.35
C ARG A 53 -6.95 -9.49 7.46
N THR A 54 -6.33 -8.34 7.71
CA THR A 54 -5.02 -8.04 7.15
C THR A 54 -3.95 -8.80 7.93
N THR A 55 -3.44 -9.88 7.35
CA THR A 55 -2.35 -10.66 7.94
C THR A 55 -1.00 -10.09 7.51
N THR A 56 0.05 -10.38 8.29
CA THR A 56 1.41 -10.05 7.90
C THR A 56 1.81 -10.89 6.70
N THR A 57 2.27 -10.23 5.64
CA THR A 57 2.76 -10.88 4.42
C THR A 57 4.05 -10.20 4.00
N TRP A 58 5.05 -11.01 3.63
CA TRP A 58 6.36 -10.45 3.30
C TRP A 58 6.34 -9.73 1.95
N ASN A 59 6.85 -8.50 1.95
CA ASN A 59 7.02 -7.68 0.74
C ASN A 59 8.48 -7.24 0.62
N TRP A 60 9.23 -7.92 -0.26
CA TRP A 60 10.65 -7.62 -0.47
C TRP A 60 10.89 -6.20 -0.97
N ALA A 61 10.03 -5.67 -1.82
CA ALA A 61 10.15 -4.30 -2.32
C ALA A 61 9.98 -3.27 -1.20
N ALA A 62 9.01 -3.48 -0.30
CA ALA A 62 8.80 -2.63 0.87
C ALA A 62 9.93 -2.78 1.89
N CYS A 63 10.50 -3.99 2.04
CA CYS A 63 11.65 -4.25 2.91
C CYS A 63 12.90 -3.53 2.40
N LEU A 64 13.31 -3.76 1.15
CA LEU A 64 14.58 -3.27 0.63
C LEU A 64 14.55 -1.78 0.24
N CYS A 65 13.43 -1.32 -0.30
CA CYS A 65 13.28 0.04 -0.79
C CYS A 65 12.45 0.95 0.12
N THR A 66 11.96 0.44 1.22
CA THR A 66 11.17 1.09 2.29
C THR A 66 10.50 2.40 1.89
N LEU A 67 11.16 3.54 2.10
CA LEU A 67 10.64 4.88 1.83
C LEU A 67 10.38 5.08 0.31
N ASN A 68 11.33 4.68 -0.54
CA ASN A 68 11.18 4.80 -2.00
C ASN A 68 9.98 3.99 -2.51
N TRP A 69 9.75 2.79 -1.93
CA TRP A 69 8.58 1.98 -2.26
C TRP A 69 7.28 2.69 -1.83
N MET A 70 7.24 3.28 -0.63
CA MET A 70 6.07 4.05 -0.16
C MET A 70 5.79 5.25 -1.07
N LEU A 71 6.81 6.01 -1.45
CA LEU A 71 6.69 7.16 -2.34
C LEU A 71 6.25 6.73 -3.74
N PHE A 72 6.84 5.66 -4.28
CA PHE A 72 6.44 5.08 -5.57
C PHE A 72 4.97 4.65 -5.58
N ARG A 73 4.47 4.10 -4.46
CA ARG A 73 3.04 3.73 -4.29
C ARG A 73 2.15 4.90 -3.89
N GLN A 74 2.71 6.12 -3.78
CA GLN A 74 2.00 7.33 -3.33
C GLN A 74 1.34 7.18 -1.95
N LEU A 75 1.99 6.43 -1.07
CA LEU A 75 1.60 6.25 0.33
C LEU A 75 2.16 7.39 1.19
N TRP A 76 1.92 8.64 0.79
CA TRP A 76 2.51 9.82 1.43
C TRP A 76 2.26 9.88 2.93
N GLY A 77 1.02 9.59 3.37
CA GLY A 77 0.69 9.58 4.79
C GLY A 77 1.47 8.51 5.55
N ALA A 78 1.58 7.29 4.99
CA ALA A 78 2.35 6.21 5.60
C ALA A 78 3.86 6.54 5.63
N ALA A 79 4.39 7.14 4.57
CA ALA A 79 5.78 7.57 4.49
C ALA A 79 6.11 8.63 5.56
N LEU A 80 5.25 9.65 5.74
CA LEU A 80 5.43 10.67 6.78
C LEU A 80 5.37 10.07 8.18
N VAL A 81 4.39 9.20 8.46
CA VAL A 81 4.27 8.52 9.75
C VAL A 81 5.49 7.63 10.00
N TYR A 82 5.96 6.90 8.98
CA TYR A 82 7.14 6.06 9.09
C TYR A 82 8.40 6.87 9.44
N VAL A 83 8.66 7.97 8.72
CA VAL A 83 9.82 8.83 8.98
C VAL A 83 9.73 9.44 10.38
N ALA A 84 8.58 10.01 10.74
CA ALA A 84 8.40 10.62 12.07
C ALA A 84 8.57 9.60 13.21
N ALA A 85 8.05 8.37 13.03
CA ALA A 85 8.20 7.30 14.01
C ALA A 85 9.65 6.80 14.10
N ALA A 86 10.34 6.62 12.97
CA ALA A 86 11.73 6.18 12.94
C ALA A 86 12.66 7.22 13.58
N GLU A 87 12.53 8.49 13.17
CA GLU A 87 13.32 9.59 13.74
C GLU A 87 13.01 9.80 15.23
N GLY A 88 11.73 9.84 15.60
CA GLY A 88 11.32 10.01 16.99
C GLY A 88 11.84 8.88 17.89
N LEU A 89 11.73 7.63 17.45
CA LEU A 89 12.23 6.47 18.16
C LEU A 89 13.78 6.50 18.25
N ALA A 90 14.47 6.85 17.16
CA ALA A 90 15.92 6.99 17.17
C ALA A 90 16.38 8.06 18.15
N LEU A 91 15.76 9.23 18.16
CA LEU A 91 16.07 10.31 19.11
C LEU A 91 15.87 9.88 20.57
N ILE A 92 14.77 9.18 20.87
CA ILE A 92 14.51 8.67 22.22
C ILE A 92 15.56 7.62 22.60
N VAL A 93 15.76 6.59 21.79
CA VAL A 93 16.65 5.46 22.11
C VAL A 93 18.10 5.92 22.25
N PHE A 94 18.61 6.63 21.25
CA PHE A 94 20.01 7.08 21.27
C PHE A 94 20.22 8.28 22.20
N GLY A 95 19.27 9.20 22.31
CA GLY A 95 19.33 10.32 23.24
C GLY A 95 19.35 9.84 24.68
N VAL A 96 18.46 8.94 25.07
CA VAL A 96 18.44 8.35 26.43
C VAL A 96 19.66 7.47 26.66
N GLY A 97 20.03 6.63 25.69
CA GLY A 97 21.19 5.75 25.77
C GLY A 97 22.50 6.50 26.07
N ARG A 98 22.73 7.60 25.35
CA ARG A 98 23.94 8.42 25.53
C ARG A 98 23.88 9.30 26.74
N SER A 99 22.78 9.99 27.00
CA SER A 99 22.69 11.02 28.05
C SER A 99 22.50 10.46 29.44
N PHE A 100 21.76 9.36 29.55
CA PHE A 100 21.39 8.81 30.88
C PHE A 100 22.05 7.46 31.15
N LEU A 101 22.14 6.57 30.18
CA LEU A 101 22.65 5.21 30.38
C LEU A 101 24.16 5.10 30.10
N HIS A 102 24.75 6.11 29.44
CA HIS A 102 26.18 6.16 29.11
C HIS A 102 26.67 4.86 28.46
N TRP A 103 25.93 4.38 27.48
CA TRP A 103 26.20 3.09 26.82
C TRP A 103 27.62 3.02 26.25
N PRO A 104 28.35 1.91 26.49
CA PRO A 104 29.58 1.66 25.77
C PRO A 104 29.33 1.49 24.29
N VAL A 105 30.30 1.86 23.47
CA VAL A 105 30.21 1.86 21.97
C VAL A 105 29.70 0.52 21.41
N GLY A 106 30.09 -0.61 22.01
CA GLY A 106 29.63 -1.93 21.57
C GLY A 106 28.12 -2.12 21.71
N ILE A 107 27.51 -1.62 22.76
CA ILE A 107 26.05 -1.67 22.98
C ILE A 107 25.37 -0.71 22.00
N GLU A 108 25.89 0.51 21.83
CA GLU A 108 25.36 1.49 20.88
C GLU A 108 25.32 0.93 19.45
N LEU A 109 26.38 0.28 19.00
CA LEU A 109 26.42 -0.38 17.68
C LEU A 109 25.44 -1.55 17.57
N GLY A 110 25.27 -2.35 18.62
CA GLY A 110 24.28 -3.43 18.67
C GLY A 110 22.84 -2.91 18.54
N VAL A 111 22.53 -1.84 19.29
CA VAL A 111 21.21 -1.17 19.24
C VAL A 111 20.98 -0.55 17.87
N LEU A 112 21.98 0.09 17.27
CA LEU A 112 21.89 0.64 15.92
C LEU A 112 21.60 -0.45 14.88
N GLY A 113 22.30 -1.59 14.97
CA GLY A 113 22.07 -2.74 14.10
C GLY A 113 20.65 -3.28 14.23
N ALA A 114 20.17 -3.48 15.45
CA ALA A 114 18.81 -3.92 15.73
C ALA A 114 17.76 -2.92 15.20
N PHE A 115 17.99 -1.63 15.41
CA PHE A 115 17.13 -0.57 14.89
C PHE A 115 17.07 -0.58 13.37
N ALA A 116 18.21 -0.71 12.69
CA ALA A 116 18.28 -0.81 11.24
C ALA A 116 17.49 -2.02 10.72
N VAL A 117 17.66 -3.20 11.32
CA VAL A 117 16.90 -4.40 10.96
C VAL A 117 15.39 -4.16 11.07
N LEU A 118 14.94 -3.57 12.18
CA LEU A 118 13.52 -3.27 12.40
C LEU A 118 12.99 -2.24 11.39
N ALA A 119 13.77 -1.20 11.09
CA ALA A 119 13.40 -0.17 10.13
C ALA A 119 13.13 -0.74 8.73
N PHE A 120 13.81 -1.81 8.32
CA PHE A 120 13.54 -2.49 7.06
C PHE A 120 12.51 -3.62 7.16
N ALA A 121 12.56 -4.41 8.25
CA ALA A 121 11.68 -5.57 8.42
C ALA A 121 10.21 -5.16 8.63
N VAL A 122 9.95 -4.10 9.41
CA VAL A 122 8.58 -3.65 9.69
C VAL A 122 7.82 -3.27 8.41
N PRO A 123 8.35 -2.40 7.52
CA PRO A 123 7.72 -2.16 6.22
C PRO A 123 7.59 -3.41 5.35
N GLY A 124 8.58 -4.32 5.42
CA GLY A 124 8.52 -5.60 4.73
C GLY A 124 7.34 -6.47 5.14
N LEU A 125 7.03 -6.51 6.44
CA LEU A 125 5.94 -7.30 7.01
C LEU A 125 4.57 -6.65 6.82
N TYR A 126 4.47 -5.33 6.96
CA TYR A 126 3.20 -4.60 6.98
C TYR A 126 2.91 -3.83 5.69
N GLY A 127 3.86 -3.74 4.75
CA GLY A 127 3.72 -2.95 3.54
C GLY A 127 2.49 -3.33 2.71
N ASN A 128 2.20 -4.61 2.56
CA ASN A 128 1.01 -5.07 1.84
C ASN A 128 -0.29 -4.68 2.55
N ALA A 129 -0.34 -4.76 3.88
CA ALA A 129 -1.51 -4.36 4.66
C ALA A 129 -1.75 -2.83 4.57
N ILE A 130 -0.68 -2.04 4.62
CA ILE A 130 -0.75 -0.58 4.46
C ILE A 130 -1.26 -0.22 3.05
N LEU A 131 -0.71 -0.86 2.02
CA LEU A 131 -1.15 -0.66 0.63
C LEU A 131 -2.62 -1.05 0.44
N TYR A 132 -3.03 -2.21 0.97
CA TYR A 132 -4.42 -2.66 0.93
C TYR A 132 -5.37 -1.63 1.55
N ALA A 133 -5.06 -1.15 2.77
CA ALA A 133 -5.88 -0.15 3.45
C ALA A 133 -5.98 1.17 2.67
N ASP A 134 -4.89 1.60 2.02
CA ASP A 134 -4.88 2.81 1.21
C ASP A 134 -5.69 2.64 -0.09
N ILE A 135 -5.56 1.51 -0.79
CA ILE A 135 -6.34 1.19 -1.98
C ILE A 135 -7.84 1.15 -1.64
N ARG A 136 -8.23 0.52 -0.53
CA ARG A 136 -9.62 0.51 -0.07
C ARG A 136 -10.16 1.92 0.22
N LYS A 137 -9.35 2.79 0.82
CA LYS A 137 -9.70 4.20 1.03
C LYS A 137 -9.84 4.99 -0.28
N ARG A 138 -8.99 4.72 -1.28
CA ARG A 138 -9.08 5.35 -2.61
C ARG A 138 -10.36 4.94 -3.32
N ILE A 139 -10.69 3.64 -3.31
CA ILE A 139 -11.92 3.11 -3.89
C ILE A 139 -13.14 3.73 -3.19
N ALA A 140 -13.17 3.75 -1.85
CA ALA A 140 -14.26 4.34 -1.09
C ALA A 140 -14.46 5.83 -1.43
N ARG A 141 -13.37 6.59 -1.57
CA ARG A 141 -13.43 8.01 -1.97
C ARG A 141 -13.94 8.18 -3.40
N ALA A 142 -13.50 7.33 -4.33
CA ALA A 142 -13.97 7.37 -5.71
C ALA A 142 -15.47 7.06 -5.79
N LEU A 143 -15.95 6.03 -5.07
CA LEU A 143 -17.37 5.69 -4.99
C LEU A 143 -18.20 6.80 -4.35
N ALA A 144 -17.71 7.45 -3.30
CA ALA A 144 -18.40 8.56 -2.65
C ALA A 144 -18.48 9.83 -3.54
N ALA A 145 -17.51 10.01 -4.45
CA ALA A 145 -17.46 11.14 -5.38
C ALA A 145 -18.22 10.89 -6.69
N SER A 146 -18.70 9.67 -6.94
CA SER A 146 -19.33 9.23 -8.18
C SER A 146 -20.79 8.88 -7.97
N ARG A 147 -21.58 9.01 -9.03
CA ARG A 147 -23.00 8.57 -9.03
C ARG A 147 -23.15 7.14 -9.53
N THR A 148 -22.15 6.63 -10.26
CA THR A 148 -22.17 5.30 -10.87
C THR A 148 -20.82 4.61 -10.74
N VAL A 149 -20.81 3.28 -10.77
CA VAL A 149 -19.58 2.47 -10.72
C VAL A 149 -18.63 2.79 -11.90
N PRO A 150 -19.08 2.92 -13.15
CA PRO A 150 -18.22 3.32 -14.27
C PRO A 150 -17.53 4.68 -14.05
N GLU A 151 -18.23 5.65 -13.47
CA GLU A 151 -17.66 6.97 -13.14
C GLU A 151 -16.56 6.84 -12.07
N ALA A 152 -16.77 6.00 -11.05
CA ALA A 152 -15.75 5.70 -10.04
C ALA A 152 -14.51 5.05 -10.66
N CYS A 153 -14.70 4.11 -11.60
CA CYS A 153 -13.60 3.48 -12.32
C CYS A 153 -12.80 4.51 -13.15
N ALA A 154 -13.48 5.40 -13.86
CA ALA A 154 -12.83 6.46 -14.62
C ALA A 154 -12.02 7.42 -13.74
N LEU A 155 -12.51 7.75 -12.54
CA LEU A 155 -11.77 8.54 -11.57
C LEU A 155 -10.51 7.82 -11.08
N LEU A 156 -10.59 6.52 -10.79
CA LEU A 156 -9.44 5.71 -10.36
C LEU A 156 -8.39 5.60 -11.46
N GLU A 157 -8.81 5.38 -12.71
CA GLU A 157 -7.93 5.31 -13.87
C GLU A 157 -7.20 6.64 -14.11
N LYS A 158 -7.92 7.77 -14.05
CA LYS A 158 -7.33 9.11 -14.14
C LYS A 158 -6.29 9.35 -13.03
N GLN A 159 -6.57 8.92 -11.81
CA GLN A 159 -5.61 9.01 -10.70
C GLN A 159 -4.40 8.08 -10.90
N ALA A 160 -4.57 6.93 -11.52
CA ALA A 160 -3.48 6.00 -11.82
C ALA A 160 -2.61 6.50 -12.99
N SER A 161 -3.19 7.12 -14.01
CA SER A 161 -2.45 7.65 -15.18
C SER A 161 -1.68 8.94 -14.89
N SER A 162 -2.01 9.66 -13.80
CA SER A 162 -1.28 10.85 -13.36
C SER A 162 -0.02 10.53 -12.53
N ARG A 163 0.38 9.27 -12.45
CA ARG A 163 1.55 8.75 -11.72
C ARG A 163 2.66 8.42 -12.69
#